data_5db2e0b255ef7237f8aa0e048413bcee
#
_entry.id   5db2e0b255ef7237f8aa0e048413bcee
#
_cell.length_a   1.000
_cell.length_b   1.000
_cell.length_c   1.000
_cell.angle_alpha   90.00
_cell.angle_beta   90.00
_cell.angle_gamma   90.00
#
_symmetry.space_group_name_H-M   'P 1'
#
loop_
_entity.id
_entity.type
_entity.pdbx_description
1 polymer ?
#
loop_
_entity_poly.entity_id
_entity_poly.type
_entity_poly.pdbx_seq_one_letter_code
_entity_poly.pdbx_strand_id
1 'polypeptide(L)'
;MTELWELENEIYDSGVELICGVDEAGRGPLAGPVCAAAVILPCGLEIEGLNDSKKLSEKKRDKLFEAICSAAVSYGIAFASVEEIEEINILNAAMLAMNRAIEKLSVKPALALVDGNRNSAIKMPSRCVVKGDAKCADIAAASILAKVTRDRYMLEMAEKYPAYHFEKHKGYGTKLHYEALREYGPCEIHRPSFLRKMH
;
A
#
# COMPACT_ATOMS: atom_id res chain seq x y z
N MET A 1 -3.97 -26.12 -2.25
CA MET A 1 -4.00 -24.70 -2.64
C MET A 1 -4.68 -23.95 -1.53
N THR A 2 -4.10 -22.84 -1.07
CA THR A 2 -4.68 -22.02 -0.02
C THR A 2 -5.87 -21.21 -0.58
N GLU A 3 -6.83 -20.85 0.29
CA GLU A 3 -7.99 -20.00 -0.06
C GLU A 3 -7.59 -18.67 -0.75
N LEU A 4 -6.35 -18.21 -0.53
CA LEU A 4 -5.81 -16.99 -1.15
C LEU A 4 -5.60 -17.09 -2.66
N TRP A 5 -5.52 -18.28 -3.25
CA TRP A 5 -5.31 -18.48 -4.68
C TRP A 5 -6.59 -18.79 -5.47
N GLU A 6 -7.73 -18.91 -4.81
CA GLU A 6 -9.00 -19.31 -5.49
C GLU A 6 -9.38 -18.33 -6.60
N LEU A 7 -9.34 -17.03 -6.31
CA LEU A 7 -9.71 -15.99 -7.26
C LEU A 7 -8.75 -15.92 -8.46
N GLU A 8 -7.44 -15.97 -8.20
CA GLU A 8 -6.44 -15.93 -9.27
C GLU A 8 -6.53 -17.16 -10.14
N ASN A 9 -6.75 -18.35 -9.57
CA ASN A 9 -6.92 -19.59 -10.32
C ASN A 9 -8.13 -19.53 -11.25
N GLU A 10 -9.30 -19.03 -10.77
CA GLU A 10 -10.46 -18.80 -11.63
C GLU A 10 -10.15 -17.88 -12.82
N ILE A 11 -9.32 -16.85 -12.60
CA ILE A 11 -8.95 -15.90 -13.65
C ILE A 11 -7.96 -16.55 -14.62
N TYR A 12 -6.96 -17.28 -14.14
CA TYR A 12 -6.02 -18.04 -14.97
C TYR A 12 -6.74 -19.10 -15.82
N ASP A 13 -7.71 -19.82 -15.25
CA ASP A 13 -8.54 -20.80 -15.95
C ASP A 13 -9.42 -20.16 -17.06
N SER A 14 -9.73 -18.87 -16.93
CA SER A 14 -10.42 -18.10 -17.98
C SER A 14 -9.52 -17.69 -19.15
N GLY A 15 -8.22 -18.01 -19.12
CA GLY A 15 -7.25 -17.73 -20.18
C GLY A 15 -6.46 -16.42 -19.99
N VAL A 16 -6.51 -15.77 -18.85
CA VAL A 16 -5.64 -14.63 -18.52
C VAL A 16 -4.25 -15.14 -18.19
N GLU A 17 -3.22 -14.70 -18.93
CA GLU A 17 -1.87 -15.27 -18.82
C GLU A 17 -1.09 -14.77 -17.58
N LEU A 18 -1.27 -13.50 -17.20
CA LEU A 18 -0.50 -12.87 -16.13
C LEU A 18 -1.32 -11.83 -15.38
N ILE A 19 -1.34 -11.94 -14.06
CA ILE A 19 -2.06 -11.06 -13.15
C ILE A 19 -1.06 -10.36 -12.25
N CYS A 20 -1.37 -9.13 -11.79
CA CYS A 20 -0.72 -8.52 -10.64
C CYS A 20 -1.75 -8.15 -9.58
N GLY A 21 -1.42 -8.29 -8.31
CA GLY A 21 -2.15 -7.71 -7.19
C GLY A 21 -1.63 -6.31 -6.86
N VAL A 22 -2.54 -5.39 -6.51
CA VAL A 22 -2.20 -3.98 -6.21
C VAL A 22 -2.93 -3.54 -4.94
N ASP A 23 -2.18 -2.92 -4.02
CA ASP A 23 -2.74 -2.34 -2.80
C ASP A 23 -1.98 -1.07 -2.40
N GLU A 24 -2.57 -0.26 -1.51
CA GLU A 24 -1.98 0.96 -0.99
C GLU A 24 -1.93 1.00 0.54
N ALA A 25 -0.99 1.78 1.07
CA ALA A 25 -0.88 2.13 2.48
C ALA A 25 -0.79 3.65 2.64
N GLY A 26 -1.48 4.19 3.65
CA GLY A 26 -1.31 5.60 4.00
C GLY A 26 -2.40 6.54 3.50
N ARG A 27 -3.62 6.08 3.20
CA ARG A 27 -4.75 6.97 2.86
C ARG A 27 -5.26 7.79 4.05
N GLY A 28 -5.35 7.17 5.23
CA GLY A 28 -5.93 7.79 6.43
C GLY A 28 -5.04 8.70 7.28
N PRO A 29 -3.71 8.61 7.27
CA PRO A 29 -2.84 9.45 8.07
C PRO A 29 -2.95 10.95 7.78
N LEU A 30 -2.64 11.77 8.82
CA LEU A 30 -2.55 13.23 8.73
C LEU A 30 -1.24 13.72 8.12
N ALA A 31 -0.23 12.83 8.05
CA ALA A 31 1.11 13.14 7.58
C ALA A 31 1.70 12.02 6.72
N GLY A 32 2.61 12.40 5.84
CA GLY A 32 3.35 11.52 4.95
C GLY A 32 2.60 11.18 3.65
N PRO A 33 3.32 10.59 2.67
CA PRO A 33 2.80 10.21 1.37
C PRO A 33 1.84 9.01 1.47
N VAL A 34 1.13 8.73 0.38
CA VAL A 34 0.52 7.43 0.12
C VAL A 34 1.51 6.57 -0.65
N CYS A 35 1.63 5.30 -0.24
CA CYS A 35 2.49 4.31 -0.88
C CYS A 35 1.62 3.22 -1.49
N ALA A 36 1.94 2.77 -2.69
CA ALA A 36 1.31 1.60 -3.31
C ALA A 36 2.35 0.59 -3.77
N ALA A 37 1.96 -0.67 -3.83
CA ALA A 37 2.74 -1.72 -4.42
C ALA A 37 1.92 -2.52 -5.44
N ALA A 38 2.60 -3.07 -6.43
CA ALA A 38 2.09 -4.04 -7.38
C ALA A 38 3.00 -5.28 -7.30
N VAL A 39 2.42 -6.46 -7.23
CA VAL A 39 3.16 -7.73 -7.09
C VAL A 39 2.62 -8.77 -8.05
N ILE A 40 3.53 -9.55 -8.62
CA ILE A 40 3.24 -10.77 -9.40
C ILE A 40 3.97 -11.91 -8.71
N LEU A 41 3.24 -12.82 -8.09
CA LEU A 41 3.82 -14.05 -7.52
C LEU A 41 3.79 -15.16 -8.57
N PRO A 42 4.69 -16.17 -8.45
CA PRO A 42 4.51 -17.43 -9.18
C PRO A 42 3.15 -18.06 -8.81
N CYS A 43 2.38 -18.47 -9.82
CA CYS A 43 1.06 -19.08 -9.62
C CYS A 43 1.12 -20.23 -8.61
N GLY A 44 0.24 -20.21 -7.61
CA GLY A 44 0.16 -21.21 -6.56
C GLY A 44 1.28 -21.19 -5.52
N LEU A 45 2.16 -20.18 -5.54
CA LEU A 45 3.20 -20.03 -4.53
C LEU A 45 2.58 -19.80 -3.15
N GLU A 46 2.91 -20.65 -2.19
CA GLU A 46 2.53 -20.47 -0.80
C GLU A 46 3.67 -19.83 0.00
N ILE A 47 3.40 -18.64 0.53
CA ILE A 47 4.30 -17.94 1.46
C ILE A 47 3.71 -18.09 2.86
N GLU A 48 4.44 -18.79 3.75
CA GLU A 48 3.98 -19.06 5.11
C GLU A 48 3.66 -17.76 5.87
N GLY A 49 2.42 -17.65 6.34
CA GLY A 49 1.94 -16.49 7.11
C GLY A 49 1.51 -15.30 6.27
N LEU A 50 1.49 -15.42 4.93
CA LEU A 50 0.92 -14.39 4.06
C LEU A 50 -0.57 -14.21 4.39
N ASN A 51 -0.96 -13.01 4.77
CA ASN A 51 -2.33 -12.64 5.14
C ASN A 51 -2.44 -11.10 5.15
N ASP A 52 -3.65 -10.57 5.41
CA ASP A 52 -3.92 -9.15 5.66
C ASP A 52 -2.85 -8.51 6.55
N SER A 53 -2.13 -7.55 6.00
CA SER A 53 -0.98 -6.88 6.64
C SER A 53 -1.32 -6.24 7.99
N LYS A 54 -2.59 -5.85 8.20
CA LYS A 54 -3.09 -5.21 9.43
C LYS A 54 -3.20 -6.18 10.60
N LYS A 55 -3.32 -7.50 10.32
CA LYS A 55 -3.39 -8.56 11.34
C LYS A 55 -2.01 -9.05 11.80
N LEU A 56 -0.95 -8.63 11.11
CA LEU A 56 0.41 -9.07 11.36
C LEU A 56 1.17 -8.09 12.26
N SER A 57 2.07 -8.61 13.10
CA SER A 57 3.04 -7.78 13.82
C SER A 57 4.06 -7.16 12.86
N GLU A 58 4.69 -6.04 13.23
CA GLU A 58 5.73 -5.37 12.44
C GLU A 58 6.86 -6.35 12.07
N LYS A 59 7.38 -7.11 13.04
CA LYS A 59 8.42 -8.13 12.82
C LYS A 59 8.00 -9.23 11.83
N LYS A 60 6.73 -9.64 11.81
CA LYS A 60 6.23 -10.60 10.83
C LYS A 60 6.13 -9.98 9.45
N ARG A 61 5.65 -8.73 9.35
CA ARG A 61 5.59 -8.00 8.08
C ARG A 61 6.98 -7.82 7.47
N ASP A 62 8.00 -7.47 8.27
CA ASP A 62 9.37 -7.33 7.76
C ASP A 62 9.91 -8.64 7.19
N LYS A 63 9.70 -9.77 7.86
CA LYS A 63 10.09 -11.09 7.32
C LYS A 63 9.37 -11.42 6.02
N LEU A 64 8.07 -11.16 5.96
CA LEU A 64 7.29 -11.40 4.75
C LEU A 64 7.68 -10.46 3.61
N PHE A 65 8.05 -9.21 3.91
CA PHE A 65 8.57 -8.28 2.92
C PHE A 65 9.78 -8.87 2.18
N GLU A 66 10.78 -9.36 2.92
CA GLU A 66 11.97 -9.97 2.33
C GLU A 66 11.63 -11.26 1.55
N ALA A 67 10.73 -12.09 2.09
CA ALA A 67 10.28 -13.32 1.42
C ALA A 67 9.55 -13.01 0.10
N ILE A 68 8.65 -12.01 0.09
CA ILE A 68 7.93 -11.59 -1.10
C ILE A 68 8.90 -11.03 -2.15
N CYS A 69 9.80 -10.12 -1.76
CA CYS A 69 10.78 -9.54 -2.68
C CYS A 69 11.68 -10.61 -3.32
N SER A 70 12.03 -11.66 -2.57
CA SER A 70 12.87 -12.77 -3.07
C SER A 70 12.11 -13.73 -3.99
N ALA A 71 10.81 -13.94 -3.75
CA ALA A 71 10.01 -14.98 -4.43
C ALA A 71 9.18 -14.44 -5.60
N ALA A 72 8.86 -13.13 -5.63
CA ALA A 72 8.03 -12.54 -6.66
C ALA A 72 8.67 -12.63 -8.05
N VAL A 73 7.88 -12.92 -9.07
CA VAL A 73 8.25 -12.80 -10.48
C VAL A 73 8.62 -11.35 -10.80
N SER A 74 7.84 -10.41 -10.27
CA SER A 74 8.09 -8.99 -10.36
C SER A 74 7.33 -8.24 -9.27
N TYR A 75 7.89 -7.13 -8.82
CA TYR A 75 7.19 -6.19 -7.96
C TYR A 75 7.60 -4.75 -8.26
N GLY A 76 6.70 -3.82 -7.97
CA GLY A 76 6.95 -2.39 -8.05
C GLY A 76 6.36 -1.68 -6.85
N ILE A 77 7.07 -0.68 -6.32
CA ILE A 77 6.62 0.13 -5.19
C ILE A 77 6.78 1.60 -5.56
N ALA A 78 5.75 2.40 -5.28
CA ALA A 78 5.76 3.81 -5.60
C ALA A 78 4.99 4.65 -4.59
N PHE A 79 5.30 5.93 -4.56
CA PHE A 79 4.64 6.93 -3.73
C PHE A 79 3.91 7.96 -4.59
N ALA A 80 2.87 8.54 -4.01
CA ALA A 80 2.40 9.87 -4.36
C ALA A 80 2.61 10.79 -3.15
N SER A 81 3.20 11.96 -3.39
CA SER A 81 3.66 12.89 -2.38
C SER A 81 2.52 13.60 -1.65
N VAL A 82 2.84 14.37 -0.60
CA VAL A 82 1.87 15.21 0.10
C VAL A 82 1.32 16.29 -0.83
N GLU A 83 2.18 16.90 -1.64
CA GLU A 83 1.80 17.93 -2.62
C GLU A 83 0.80 17.34 -3.65
N GLU A 84 1.07 16.15 -4.16
CA GLU A 84 0.16 15.47 -5.09
C GLU A 84 -1.18 15.10 -4.42
N ILE A 85 -1.15 14.71 -3.13
CA ILE A 85 -2.38 14.48 -2.35
C ILE A 85 -3.22 15.76 -2.24
N GLU A 86 -2.58 16.90 -1.99
CA GLU A 86 -3.27 18.20 -1.89
C GLU A 86 -3.81 18.68 -3.25
N GLU A 87 -3.10 18.42 -4.33
CA GLU A 87 -3.47 18.80 -5.69
C GLU A 87 -4.66 17.99 -6.23
N ILE A 88 -4.56 16.64 -6.17
CA ILE A 88 -5.50 15.73 -6.84
C ILE A 88 -6.41 14.97 -5.89
N ASN A 89 -6.35 15.20 -4.59
CA ASN A 89 -6.96 14.50 -3.46
C ASN A 89 -6.41 13.08 -3.23
N ILE A 90 -6.66 12.53 -2.03
CA ILE A 90 -6.10 11.24 -1.58
C ILE A 90 -6.54 10.03 -2.42
N LEU A 91 -7.76 10.04 -2.97
CA LEU A 91 -8.25 8.93 -3.78
C LEU A 91 -7.49 8.85 -5.12
N ASN A 92 -7.34 9.98 -5.79
CA ASN A 92 -6.62 10.07 -7.04
C ASN A 92 -5.10 9.88 -6.84
N ALA A 93 -4.54 10.38 -5.72
CA ALA A 93 -3.14 10.16 -5.36
C ALA A 93 -2.85 8.68 -5.09
N ALA A 94 -3.76 7.94 -4.45
CA ALA A 94 -3.63 6.49 -4.28
C ALA A 94 -3.60 5.77 -5.64
N MET A 95 -4.51 6.12 -6.57
CA MET A 95 -4.52 5.55 -7.92
C MET A 95 -3.26 5.94 -8.72
N LEU A 96 -2.74 7.15 -8.54
CA LEU A 96 -1.47 7.58 -9.14
C LEU A 96 -0.30 6.72 -8.63
N ALA A 97 -0.21 6.50 -7.31
CA ALA A 97 0.80 5.62 -6.72
C ALA A 97 0.67 4.17 -7.23
N MET A 98 -0.55 3.64 -7.35
CA MET A 98 -0.82 2.31 -7.91
C MET A 98 -0.36 2.20 -9.38
N ASN A 99 -0.71 3.17 -10.24
CA ASN A 99 -0.24 3.19 -11.62
C ASN A 99 1.29 3.20 -11.70
N ARG A 100 1.95 4.04 -10.89
CA ARG A 100 3.41 4.09 -10.81
C ARG A 100 4.02 2.77 -10.33
N ALA A 101 3.37 2.08 -9.39
CA ALA A 101 3.81 0.77 -8.92
C ALA A 101 3.69 -0.28 -10.04
N ILE A 102 2.59 -0.30 -10.78
CA ILE A 102 2.38 -1.17 -11.95
C ILE A 102 3.41 -0.88 -13.05
N GLU A 103 3.68 0.40 -13.34
CA GLU A 103 4.66 0.82 -14.35
C GLU A 103 6.10 0.38 -14.01
N LYS A 104 6.41 0.11 -12.74
CA LYS A 104 7.71 -0.42 -12.28
C LYS A 104 7.85 -1.93 -12.40
N LEU A 105 6.80 -2.67 -12.74
CA LEU A 105 6.91 -4.11 -12.96
C LEU A 105 7.83 -4.38 -14.16
N SER A 106 8.75 -5.33 -14.00
CA SER A 106 9.68 -5.75 -15.07
C SER A 106 9.00 -6.57 -16.17
N VAL A 107 7.81 -7.11 -15.89
CA VAL A 107 6.94 -7.83 -16.83
C VAL A 107 5.56 -7.19 -16.82
N LYS A 108 4.93 -7.11 -18.00
CA LYS A 108 3.62 -6.45 -18.14
C LYS A 108 2.48 -7.43 -17.85
N PRO A 109 1.66 -7.22 -16.81
CA PRO A 109 0.49 -8.05 -16.55
C PRO A 109 -0.63 -7.76 -17.55
N ALA A 110 -1.48 -8.75 -17.79
CA ALA A 110 -2.68 -8.61 -18.61
C ALA A 110 -3.85 -7.99 -17.80
N LEU A 111 -3.87 -8.24 -16.49
CA LEU A 111 -4.93 -7.77 -15.57
C LEU A 111 -4.34 -7.36 -14.22
N ALA A 112 -4.79 -6.23 -13.68
CA ALA A 112 -4.51 -5.82 -12.31
C ALA A 112 -5.71 -6.12 -11.39
N LEU A 113 -5.49 -6.85 -10.31
CA LEU A 113 -6.42 -7.02 -9.20
C LEU A 113 -6.14 -5.95 -8.16
N VAL A 114 -7.09 -5.06 -7.92
CA VAL A 114 -6.91 -3.87 -7.07
C VAL A 114 -7.72 -4.04 -5.78
N ASP A 115 -7.08 -3.89 -4.62
CA ASP A 115 -7.81 -3.91 -3.36
C ASP A 115 -8.84 -2.79 -3.29
N GLY A 116 -10.01 -3.12 -2.72
CA GLY A 116 -11.10 -2.16 -2.54
C GLY A 116 -12.18 -2.21 -3.63
N ASN A 117 -12.84 -1.07 -3.83
CA ASN A 117 -14.02 -0.95 -4.68
C ASN A 117 -13.88 0.12 -5.79
N ARG A 118 -12.69 0.61 -6.05
CA ARG A 118 -12.43 1.67 -7.05
C ARG A 118 -11.15 1.38 -7.81
N ASN A 119 -11.25 1.41 -9.15
CA ASN A 119 -10.14 1.26 -10.08
C ASN A 119 -10.26 2.19 -11.30
N SER A 120 -11.16 3.19 -11.25
CA SER A 120 -11.52 4.02 -12.41
C SER A 120 -10.37 4.82 -13.02
N ALA A 121 -9.29 5.06 -12.27
CA ALA A 121 -8.10 5.76 -12.74
C ALA A 121 -6.90 4.83 -12.97
N ILE A 122 -7.06 3.51 -12.86
CA ILE A 122 -6.03 2.54 -13.26
C ILE A 122 -5.96 2.47 -14.78
N LYS A 123 -4.75 2.65 -15.32
CA LYS A 123 -4.52 2.82 -16.77
C LYS A 123 -4.45 1.53 -17.58
N MET A 124 -4.74 0.39 -16.97
CA MET A 124 -4.76 -0.92 -17.63
C MET A 124 -6.03 -1.68 -17.27
N PRO A 125 -6.33 -2.81 -17.95
CA PRO A 125 -7.43 -3.68 -17.52
C PRO A 125 -7.29 -4.03 -16.04
N SER A 126 -8.36 -3.79 -15.27
CA SER A 126 -8.30 -3.97 -13.83
C SER A 126 -9.65 -4.40 -13.25
N ARG A 127 -9.60 -5.18 -12.16
CA ARG A 127 -10.76 -5.66 -11.41
C ARG A 127 -10.60 -5.31 -9.94
N CYS A 128 -11.64 -4.69 -9.34
CA CYS A 128 -11.68 -4.45 -7.90
C CYS A 128 -11.95 -5.74 -7.14
N VAL A 129 -11.25 -5.92 -6.03
CA VAL A 129 -11.45 -7.05 -5.11
C VAL A 129 -11.64 -6.49 -3.70
N VAL A 130 -12.89 -6.49 -3.23
CA VAL A 130 -13.20 -6.00 -1.87
C VAL A 130 -12.61 -6.94 -0.82
N LYS A 131 -11.76 -6.41 0.06
CA LYS A 131 -10.93 -7.16 1.02
C LYS A 131 -9.99 -8.12 0.28
N GLY A 132 -9.37 -7.65 -0.78
CA GLY A 132 -8.48 -8.43 -1.63
C GLY A 132 -7.26 -8.94 -0.87
N ASP A 133 -6.76 -8.16 0.08
CA ASP A 133 -5.68 -8.53 1.00
C ASP A 133 -5.94 -9.82 1.83
N ALA A 134 -7.19 -10.23 1.94
CA ALA A 134 -7.59 -11.48 2.59
C ALA A 134 -8.05 -12.58 1.62
N LYS A 135 -8.11 -12.33 0.31
CA LYS A 135 -8.71 -13.22 -0.69
C LYS A 135 -7.82 -13.52 -1.90
N CYS A 136 -6.74 -12.78 -2.07
CA CYS A 136 -5.91 -12.78 -3.24
C CYS A 136 -4.44 -12.71 -2.81
N ALA A 137 -3.62 -13.69 -3.20
CA ALA A 137 -2.24 -13.81 -2.77
C ALA A 137 -1.40 -12.62 -3.25
N ASP A 138 -1.57 -12.21 -4.51
CA ASP A 138 -0.85 -11.06 -5.07
C ASP A 138 -1.22 -9.75 -4.37
N ILE A 139 -2.50 -9.53 -4.02
CA ILE A 139 -2.94 -8.34 -3.27
C ILE A 139 -2.41 -8.39 -1.83
N ALA A 140 -2.45 -9.54 -1.16
CA ALA A 140 -1.89 -9.70 0.19
C ALA A 140 -0.40 -9.36 0.21
N ALA A 141 0.35 -9.82 -0.78
CA ALA A 141 1.76 -9.49 -0.95
C ALA A 141 1.97 -7.98 -1.20
N ALA A 142 1.18 -7.36 -2.07
CA ALA A 142 1.22 -5.92 -2.34
C ALA A 142 0.92 -5.09 -1.08
N SER A 143 -0.08 -5.50 -0.29
CA SER A 143 -0.43 -4.87 0.98
C SER A 143 0.75 -4.82 1.95
N ILE A 144 1.50 -5.93 2.08
CA ILE A 144 2.70 -6.00 2.92
C ILE A 144 3.79 -5.08 2.39
N LEU A 145 4.09 -5.12 1.08
CA LEU A 145 5.13 -4.27 0.49
C LEU A 145 4.81 -2.79 0.65
N ALA A 146 3.59 -2.36 0.37
CA ALA A 146 3.16 -0.98 0.53
C ALA A 146 3.23 -0.54 1.99
N LYS A 147 2.75 -1.37 2.93
CA LYS A 147 2.72 -1.07 4.36
C LYS A 147 4.12 -0.95 4.95
N VAL A 148 5.00 -1.92 4.72
CA VAL A 148 6.37 -1.91 5.27
C VAL A 148 7.16 -0.74 4.69
N THR A 149 7.08 -0.49 3.40
CA THR A 149 7.79 0.61 2.74
C THR A 149 7.35 1.97 3.30
N ARG A 150 6.03 2.16 3.46
CA ARG A 150 5.52 3.40 4.04
C ARG A 150 5.91 3.57 5.51
N ASP A 151 5.86 2.50 6.30
CA ASP A 151 6.23 2.57 7.71
C ASP A 151 7.72 2.89 7.89
N ARG A 152 8.61 2.33 7.05
CA ARG A 152 10.06 2.67 7.01
C ARG A 152 10.25 4.14 6.68
N TYR A 153 9.57 4.68 5.67
CA TYR A 153 9.58 6.11 5.37
C TYR A 153 9.17 6.96 6.60
N MET A 154 8.13 6.56 7.32
CA MET A 154 7.69 7.31 8.50
C MET A 154 8.66 7.21 9.68
N LEU A 155 9.48 6.15 9.77
CA LEU A 155 10.58 6.06 10.74
C LEU A 155 11.71 7.05 10.41
N GLU A 156 12.08 7.19 9.14
CA GLU A 156 13.04 8.21 8.69
C GLU A 156 12.51 9.63 9.00
N MET A 157 11.21 9.85 8.81
CA MET A 157 10.58 11.13 9.16
C MET A 157 10.53 11.37 10.68
N ALA A 158 10.47 10.32 11.50
CA ALA A 158 10.57 10.46 12.95
C ALA A 158 11.95 10.97 13.40
N GLU A 159 13.02 10.57 12.71
CA GLU A 159 14.37 11.10 12.96
C GLU A 159 14.47 12.58 12.54
N LYS A 160 13.87 12.95 11.39
CA LYS A 160 13.88 14.33 10.88
C LYS A 160 13.00 15.28 11.71
N TYR A 161 11.89 14.76 12.25
CA TYR A 161 10.88 15.54 12.99
C TYR A 161 10.55 14.88 14.34
N PRO A 162 11.51 14.80 15.29
CA PRO A 162 11.35 14.01 16.52
C PRO A 162 10.20 14.49 17.43
N ALA A 163 9.82 15.77 17.36
CA ALA A 163 8.75 16.35 18.15
C ALA A 163 7.36 15.73 17.87
N TYR A 164 7.16 15.08 16.71
CA TYR A 164 5.86 14.53 16.32
C TYR A 164 5.69 13.05 16.65
N HIS A 165 6.75 12.34 17.06
CA HIS A 165 6.69 10.92 17.43
C HIS A 165 6.12 9.99 16.32
N PHE A 166 6.49 10.24 15.06
CA PHE A 166 6.00 9.45 13.92
C PHE A 166 6.32 7.95 14.04
N GLU A 167 7.36 7.58 14.79
CA GLU A 167 7.70 6.19 15.09
C GLU A 167 6.59 5.44 15.86
N LYS A 168 5.75 6.17 16.62
CA LYS A 168 4.65 5.57 17.39
C LYS A 168 3.42 5.31 16.56
N HIS A 169 3.06 6.23 15.69
CA HIS A 169 1.75 6.22 15.01
C HIS A 169 1.82 6.36 13.48
N LYS A 170 3.01 6.41 12.88
CA LYS A 170 3.21 6.44 11.43
C LYS A 170 2.36 7.53 10.70
N GLY A 171 2.12 8.67 11.40
CA GLY A 171 1.34 9.79 10.88
C GLY A 171 -0.18 9.70 11.08
N TYR A 172 -0.71 8.63 11.68
CA TYR A 172 -2.14 8.54 11.99
C TYR A 172 -2.55 9.53 13.10
N GLY A 173 -3.82 9.98 13.06
CA GLY A 173 -4.39 10.93 14.01
C GLY A 173 -4.66 10.32 15.38
N THR A 174 -3.61 10.03 16.13
CA THR A 174 -3.68 9.60 17.54
C THR A 174 -3.68 10.81 18.46
N LYS A 175 -4.04 10.61 19.73
CA LYS A 175 -3.98 11.66 20.75
C LYS A 175 -2.59 12.31 20.79
N LEU A 176 -1.52 11.50 20.80
CA LEU A 176 -0.13 11.97 20.80
C LEU A 176 0.18 12.86 19.58
N HIS A 177 -0.30 12.49 18.39
CA HIS A 177 -0.08 13.26 17.18
C HIS A 177 -0.82 14.61 17.22
N TYR A 178 -2.07 14.62 17.69
CA TYR A 178 -2.82 15.87 17.88
C TYR A 178 -2.23 16.77 18.95
N GLU A 179 -1.65 16.24 20.02
CA GLU A 179 -0.94 17.00 21.05
C GLU A 179 0.29 17.68 20.45
N ALA A 180 1.13 16.96 19.71
CA ALA A 180 2.27 17.52 19.01
C ALA A 180 1.87 18.61 17.99
N LEU A 181 0.78 18.40 17.24
CA LEU A 181 0.27 19.41 16.30
C LEU A 181 -0.22 20.69 16.99
N ARG A 182 -0.79 20.61 18.20
CA ARG A 182 -1.19 21.80 18.98
C ARG A 182 0.01 22.58 19.51
N GLU A 183 1.08 21.85 19.88
CA GLU A 183 2.29 22.44 20.48
C GLU A 183 3.22 23.04 19.42
N TYR A 184 3.47 22.31 18.32
CA TYR A 184 4.49 22.68 17.32
C TYR A 184 3.91 23.15 15.99
N GLY A 185 2.59 23.07 15.79
CA GLY A 185 1.98 23.27 14.46
C GLY A 185 2.28 22.13 13.48
N PRO A 186 1.86 22.25 12.21
CA PRO A 186 2.17 21.25 11.19
C PRO A 186 3.60 21.43 10.64
N CYS A 187 4.31 20.31 10.41
CA CYS A 187 5.56 20.31 9.66
C CYS A 187 5.31 20.01 8.16
N GLU A 188 6.38 20.07 7.36
CA GLU A 188 6.39 19.94 5.90
C GLU A 188 5.62 18.70 5.35
N ILE A 189 5.67 17.58 6.08
CA ILE A 189 5.02 16.34 5.62
C ILE A 189 3.55 16.20 6.06
N HIS A 190 2.98 17.17 6.75
CA HIS A 190 1.56 17.13 7.09
C HIS A 190 0.70 17.47 5.88
N ARG A 191 -0.54 16.95 5.87
CA ARG A 191 -1.53 17.16 4.82
C ARG A 191 -2.51 18.26 5.23
N PRO A 192 -2.37 19.50 4.73
CA PRO A 192 -3.22 20.63 5.14
C PRO A 192 -4.73 20.34 5.04
N SER A 193 -5.15 19.67 3.96
CA SER A 193 -6.56 19.33 3.75
C SER A 193 -7.12 18.38 4.83
N PHE A 194 -6.28 17.56 5.47
CA PHE A 194 -6.68 16.63 6.53
C PHE A 194 -6.76 17.30 7.91
N LEU A 195 -6.09 18.45 8.08
CA LEU A 195 -6.04 19.19 9.34
C LEU A 195 -7.17 20.23 9.48
N ARG A 196 -7.95 20.51 8.42
CA ARG A 196 -9.03 21.54 8.42
C ARG A 196 -10.08 21.33 9.51
N LYS A 197 -10.24 20.14 10.07
CA LYS A 197 -11.21 19.84 11.14
C LYS A 197 -10.62 19.99 12.55
N MET A 198 -9.40 20.49 12.69
CA MET A 198 -8.74 20.71 13.99
C MET A 198 -9.05 22.07 14.63
N HIS A 199 -9.85 22.91 13.94
CA HIS A 199 -10.29 24.22 14.42
C HIS A 199 -11.69 24.19 14.95
#